data_8a66c369269db5ec2b3f70e8078ab3c4
#
_entry.id   8a66c369269db5ec2b3f70e8078ab3c4
#
_cell.length_a   1.000
_cell.length_b   1.000
_cell.length_c   1.000
_cell.angle_alpha   90.00
_cell.angle_beta   90.00
_cell.angle_gamma   90.00
#
_symmetry.space_group_name_H-M   'P 1'
#
loop_
_entity.id
_entity.type
_entity.pdbx_description
1 polymer ?
#
loop_
_entity_poly.entity_id
_entity_poly.type
_entity_poly.pdbx_seq_one_letter_code
_entity_poly.pdbx_strand_id
1 'polypeptide(L)'
;MRLAWVCPISARTGVGSYAQSVLRALTRRKGLEVTVLHPPCTEEDRLEMPCPTLPLSDALVQSDLPQLFDLMLYHLGNNDAHHGLILRALMAFPGPVVLHDHV
;
A
#
# COMPACT_ATOMS: atom_id res chain seq x y z
N MET A 1 6.55 -0.84 15.72
CA MET A 1 7.02 -0.72 14.34
C MET A 1 5.95 -0.07 13.48
N ARG A 2 6.32 0.94 12.73
CA ARG A 2 5.42 1.65 11.83
C ARG A 2 5.67 1.19 10.41
N LEU A 3 4.68 0.52 9.83
CA LEU A 3 4.77 -0.10 8.50
C LEU A 3 3.90 0.69 7.50
N ALA A 4 4.50 1.11 6.40
CA ALA A 4 3.74 1.61 5.26
C ALA A 4 3.52 0.44 4.29
N TRP A 5 2.26 0.10 4.08
CA TRP A 5 1.85 -0.95 3.15
C TRP A 5 1.37 -0.28 1.87
N VAL A 6 2.17 -0.36 0.82
CA VAL A 6 1.90 0.33 -0.43
C VAL A 6 1.27 -0.62 -1.43
N CYS A 7 -0.02 -0.42 -1.70
CA CYS A 7 -0.76 -1.27 -2.62
C CYS A 7 -2.02 -0.57 -3.14
N PRO A 8 -2.59 -1.03 -4.26
CA PRO A 8 -3.94 -0.61 -4.65
C PRO A 8 -4.97 -1.12 -3.63
N ILE A 9 -6.03 -0.33 -3.42
CA ILE A 9 -7.15 -0.73 -2.57
C ILE A 9 -8.43 -0.91 -3.37
N SER A 10 -8.32 -1.03 -4.68
CA SER A 10 -9.48 -1.25 -5.55
C SER A 10 -9.93 -2.71 -5.51
N ALA A 11 -11.25 -2.91 -5.46
CA ALA A 11 -11.85 -4.23 -5.55
C ALA A 11 -11.59 -4.90 -6.90
N ARG A 12 -11.17 -4.11 -7.91
CA ARG A 12 -10.84 -4.62 -9.24
C ARG A 12 -9.46 -5.27 -9.29
N THR A 13 -8.67 -5.20 -8.22
CA THR A 13 -7.35 -5.80 -8.18
C THR A 13 -7.32 -6.95 -7.20
N GLY A 14 -6.65 -8.04 -7.57
CA GLY A 14 -6.40 -9.15 -6.64
C GLY A 14 -5.47 -8.75 -5.51
N VAL A 15 -4.57 -7.80 -5.78
CA VAL A 15 -3.65 -7.26 -4.77
C VAL A 15 -4.43 -6.55 -3.66
N GLY A 16 -5.48 -5.80 -4.01
CA GLY A 16 -6.31 -5.11 -3.01
C GLY A 16 -7.04 -6.09 -2.09
N SER A 17 -7.66 -7.12 -2.67
CA SER A 17 -8.37 -8.15 -1.91
C SER A 17 -7.41 -8.96 -1.02
N TYR A 18 -6.23 -9.29 -1.55
CA TYR A 18 -5.18 -9.95 -0.80
C TYR A 18 -4.77 -9.11 0.42
N ALA A 19 -4.52 -7.81 0.18
CA ALA A 19 -4.10 -6.89 1.25
C ALA A 19 -5.17 -6.82 2.35
N GLN A 20 -6.44 -6.72 1.99
CA GLN A 20 -7.53 -6.66 2.95
C GLN A 20 -7.50 -7.87 3.89
N SER A 21 -7.31 -9.07 3.34
CA SER A 21 -7.27 -10.31 4.12
C SER A 21 -6.05 -10.38 5.03
N VAL A 22 -4.87 -10.07 4.49
CA VAL A 22 -3.61 -10.15 5.25
C VAL A 22 -3.58 -9.10 6.35
N LEU A 23 -4.02 -7.89 6.06
CA LEU A 23 -3.99 -6.80 7.04
C LEU A 23 -4.93 -7.02 8.21
N ARG A 24 -6.03 -7.74 8.02
CA ARG A 24 -6.89 -8.12 9.13
C ARG A 24 -6.15 -8.94 10.18
N ALA A 25 -5.25 -9.79 9.73
CA ALA A 25 -4.42 -10.59 10.63
C ALA A 25 -3.26 -9.77 11.22
N LEU A 26 -2.59 -8.97 10.39
CA LEU A 26 -1.43 -8.18 10.81
C LEU A 26 -1.78 -7.09 11.82
N THR A 27 -2.93 -6.44 11.67
CA THR A 27 -3.34 -5.35 12.55
C THR A 27 -3.70 -5.81 13.96
N ARG A 28 -3.81 -7.12 14.17
CA ARG A 28 -4.01 -7.69 15.51
C ARG A 28 -2.71 -7.83 16.29
N ARG A 29 -1.56 -7.69 15.64
CA ARG A 29 -0.26 -7.84 16.31
C ARG A 29 0.09 -6.58 17.09
N LYS A 30 0.46 -6.78 18.35
CA LYS A 30 0.91 -5.68 19.21
C LYS A 30 2.25 -5.13 18.71
N GLY A 31 2.38 -3.83 18.76
CA GLY A 31 3.62 -3.17 18.36
C GLY A 31 3.75 -2.94 16.87
N LEU A 32 2.77 -3.34 16.07
CA LEU A 32 2.76 -3.11 14.63
C LEU A 32 1.67 -2.11 14.28
N GLU A 33 2.06 -0.93 13.79
CA GLU A 33 1.17 0.09 13.29
C GLU A 33 1.26 0.11 11.77
N VAL A 34 0.15 -0.12 11.09
CA VAL A 34 0.11 -0.19 9.63
C VAL A 34 -0.70 0.96 9.07
N THR A 35 -0.17 1.61 8.05
CA THR A 35 -0.90 2.57 7.23
C THR A 35 -0.79 2.12 5.78
N VAL A 36 -1.92 2.07 5.08
CA VAL A 36 -1.94 1.74 3.66
C VAL A 36 -1.76 3.02 2.85
N LEU A 37 -0.76 3.02 1.97
CA LEU A 37 -0.56 4.09 0.99
C LEU A 37 -1.02 3.55 -0.36
N HIS A 38 -1.97 4.23 -0.99
CA HIS A 38 -2.65 3.67 -2.17
C HIS A 38 -2.74 4.66 -3.33
N PRO A 39 -2.71 4.14 -4.58
CA PRO A 39 -3.01 4.95 -5.76
C PRO A 39 -4.47 5.40 -5.77
N PRO A 40 -4.83 6.35 -6.64
CA PRO A 40 -6.22 6.81 -6.76
C PRO A 40 -7.19 5.66 -7.00
N CYS A 41 -8.35 5.74 -6.37
CA CYS A 41 -9.40 4.72 -6.47
C CYS A 41 -10.76 5.42 -6.39
N THR A 42 -11.73 4.93 -7.19
CA THR A 42 -13.10 5.45 -7.10
C THR A 42 -13.75 4.96 -5.82
N GLU A 43 -14.71 5.73 -5.32
CA GLU A 43 -15.45 5.34 -4.12
C GLU A 43 -16.14 3.98 -4.27
N GLU A 44 -16.68 3.71 -5.48
CA GLU A 44 -17.38 2.46 -5.75
C GLU A 44 -16.48 1.23 -5.68
N ASP A 45 -15.22 1.37 -6.11
CA ASP A 45 -14.27 0.26 -6.17
C ASP A 45 -13.43 0.13 -4.90
N ARG A 46 -13.52 1.10 -4.01
CA ARG A 46 -12.66 1.16 -2.83
C ARG A 46 -12.98 0.07 -1.83
N LEU A 47 -12.00 -0.74 -1.51
CA LEU A 47 -12.09 -1.71 -0.43
C LEU A 47 -11.89 -1.03 0.92
N GLU A 48 -12.67 -1.45 1.91
CA GLU A 48 -12.51 -0.99 3.27
C GLU A 48 -11.34 -1.74 3.92
N MET A 49 -10.37 -0.99 4.44
CA MET A 49 -9.18 -1.57 5.05
C MET A 49 -9.29 -1.53 6.58
N PRO A 50 -8.70 -2.52 7.28
CA PRO A 50 -8.76 -2.58 8.76
C PRO A 50 -7.80 -1.63 9.46
N CYS A 51 -7.21 -0.69 8.74
CA CYS A 51 -6.22 0.25 9.26
C CYS A 51 -6.33 1.58 8.50
N PRO A 52 -5.65 2.65 8.97
CA PRO A 52 -5.66 3.93 8.27
C PRO A 52 -5.14 3.82 6.84
N THR A 53 -5.72 4.62 5.94
CA THR A 53 -5.31 4.70 4.55
C THR A 53 -4.96 6.14 4.19
N LEU A 54 -4.01 6.32 3.29
CA LEU A 54 -3.56 7.63 2.84
C LEU A 54 -3.28 7.55 1.34
N PRO A 55 -3.75 8.52 0.53
CA PRO A 55 -3.40 8.54 -0.88
C PRO A 55 -1.88 8.64 -1.06
N LEU A 56 -1.34 7.82 -1.94
CA LEU A 56 0.10 7.76 -2.18
C LEU A 56 0.63 9.08 -2.73
N SER A 57 -0.15 9.77 -3.56
CA SER A 57 0.21 11.08 -4.08
C SER A 57 0.42 12.10 -2.97
N ASP A 58 -0.41 12.06 -1.91
CA ASP A 58 -0.26 12.96 -0.77
C ASP A 58 0.98 12.61 0.04
N ALA A 59 1.25 11.32 0.21
CA ALA A 59 2.43 10.86 0.93
C ALA A 59 3.73 11.26 0.22
N LEU A 60 3.76 11.19 -1.11
CA LEU A 60 4.97 11.48 -1.89
C LEU A 60 5.42 12.93 -1.82
N VAL A 61 4.53 13.86 -1.48
CA VAL A 61 4.92 15.26 -1.32
C VAL A 61 5.52 15.57 0.06
N GLN A 62 5.50 14.60 0.98
CA GLN A 62 6.07 14.76 2.32
C GLN A 62 7.53 14.35 2.30
N SER A 63 8.43 15.29 2.56
CA SER A 63 9.87 15.03 2.57
C SER A 63 10.31 14.18 3.77
N ASP A 64 9.49 14.10 4.82
CA ASP A 64 9.79 13.35 6.03
C ASP A 64 9.20 11.94 6.03
N LEU A 65 8.72 11.46 4.90
CA LEU A 65 8.10 10.14 4.79
C LEU A 65 8.95 9.00 5.38
N PRO A 66 10.28 8.93 5.11
CA PRO A 66 11.11 7.88 5.71
C PRO A 66 11.20 7.95 7.23
N GLN A 67 10.89 9.10 7.82
CA GLN A 67 10.90 9.28 9.27
C GLN A 67 9.57 8.88 9.92
N LEU A 68 8.51 8.84 9.13
CA LEU A 68 7.18 8.46 9.59
C LEU A 68 6.99 6.95 9.66
N PHE A 69 7.76 6.20 8.87
CA PHE A 69 7.63 4.75 8.77
C PHE A 69 9.00 4.08 8.93
N ASP A 70 9.00 2.96 9.63
CA ASP A 70 10.20 2.16 9.80
C ASP A 70 10.47 1.28 8.58
N LEU A 71 9.41 0.92 7.85
CA LEU A 71 9.51 0.07 6.68
C LEU A 71 8.43 0.45 5.66
N MET A 72 8.83 0.53 4.39
CA MET A 72 7.92 0.69 3.25
C MET A 72 7.86 -0.65 2.52
N LEU A 73 6.71 -1.31 2.55
CA LEU A 73 6.51 -2.59 1.88
C LEU A 73 5.62 -2.39 0.66
N TYR A 74 6.18 -2.62 -0.53
CA TYR A 74 5.51 -2.38 -1.79
C TYR A 74 4.90 -3.66 -2.34
N HIS A 75 3.70 -3.54 -2.90
CA HIS A 75 3.01 -4.64 -3.56
C HIS A 75 2.74 -4.28 -5.01
N LEU A 76 3.30 -5.05 -5.92
CA LEU A 76 3.12 -4.87 -7.36
C LEU A 76 2.37 -6.06 -7.93
N GLY A 77 1.42 -5.79 -8.81
CA GLY A 77 0.65 -6.79 -9.54
C GLY A 77 0.69 -6.51 -11.02
N ASN A 78 -0.16 -7.21 -11.78
CA ASN A 78 -0.19 -7.09 -13.24
C ASN A 78 -1.04 -5.93 -13.74
N ASN A 79 -1.60 -5.12 -12.86
CA ASN A 79 -2.45 -4.01 -13.26
C ASN A 79 -1.62 -2.75 -13.52
N ASP A 80 -1.37 -2.45 -14.78
CA ASP A 80 -0.55 -1.32 -15.21
C ASP A 80 -1.08 0.04 -14.78
N ALA A 81 -2.39 0.15 -14.56
CA ALA A 81 -3.00 1.42 -14.18
C ALA A 81 -2.46 1.97 -12.85
N HIS A 82 -1.95 1.11 -11.99
CA HIS A 82 -1.46 1.50 -10.66
C HIS A 82 0.06 1.45 -10.53
N HIS A 83 0.76 0.85 -11.48
CA HIS A 83 2.20 0.61 -11.39
C HIS A 83 3.04 1.88 -11.40
N GLY A 84 2.69 2.86 -12.23
CA GLY A 84 3.51 4.06 -12.41
C GLY A 84 3.75 4.82 -11.12
N LEU A 85 2.69 5.04 -10.34
CA LEU A 85 2.78 5.78 -9.08
C LEU A 85 3.54 4.98 -8.01
N ILE A 86 3.29 3.67 -7.94
CA ILE A 86 3.98 2.80 -6.97
C ILE A 86 5.47 2.71 -7.31
N LEU A 87 5.83 2.61 -8.58
CA LEU A 87 7.23 2.60 -9.00
C LEU A 87 7.92 3.92 -8.68
N ARG A 88 7.23 5.05 -8.83
CA ARG A 88 7.78 6.36 -8.43
C ARG A 88 8.09 6.38 -6.93
N ALA A 89 7.16 5.86 -6.12
CA ALA A 89 7.34 5.80 -4.68
C ALA A 89 8.53 4.91 -4.33
N LEU A 90 8.66 3.76 -4.97
CA LEU A 90 9.76 2.82 -4.75
C LEU A 90 11.11 3.45 -5.10
N MET A 91 11.17 4.25 -6.16
CA MET A 91 12.40 4.93 -6.54
C MET A 91 12.77 6.04 -5.55
N ALA A 92 11.78 6.75 -5.03
CA ALA A 92 12.00 7.83 -4.07
C ALA A 92 12.28 7.31 -2.66
N PHE A 93 11.60 6.25 -2.25
CA PHE A 93 11.69 5.67 -0.90
C PHE A 93 11.81 4.15 -1.02
N PRO A 94 13.03 3.62 -1.24
CA PRO A 94 13.23 2.19 -1.48
C PRO A 94 12.79 1.31 -0.32
N GLY A 95 12.34 0.12 -0.62
CA GLY A 95 11.93 -0.89 0.35
C GLY A 95 11.66 -2.24 -0.32
N PRO A 96 11.35 -3.28 0.47
CA PRO A 96 11.03 -4.59 -0.07
C PRO A 96 9.82 -4.55 -1.00
N VAL A 97 9.81 -5.43 -1.99
CA VAL A 97 8.73 -5.54 -2.97
C VAL A 97 8.18 -6.96 -2.97
N VAL A 98 6.86 -7.07 -2.87
CA VAL A 98 6.15 -8.32 -3.05
C VAL A 98 5.52 -8.30 -4.43
N LEU A 99 5.89 -9.26 -5.26
CA LEU A 99 5.33 -9.40 -6.61
C LEU A 99 4.15 -10.35 -6.58
N HIS A 100 3.02 -9.88 -7.08
CA HIS A 100 1.81 -10.67 -7.21
C HIS A 100 1.63 -11.02 -8.67
N ASP A 101 1.86 -12.27 -9.00
CA ASP A 101 1.73 -12.76 -10.36
C ASP A 101 0.39 -13.47 -10.51
N HIS A 102 -0.50 -12.85 -11.25
CA HIS A 102 -1.83 -13.39 -11.57
C HIS A 102 -1.84 -13.78 -13.04
N VAL A 103 -1.49 -14.99 -13.29
CA VAL A 103 -1.51 -15.54 -14.64
C VAL A 103 -2.92 -15.96 -15.02
#